data_b7ee46bee2d869708c3f3ebee98cd34c
#
_entry.id   b7ee46bee2d869708c3f3ebee98cd34c
#
_cell.length_a   1.000
_cell.length_b   1.000
_cell.length_c   1.000
_cell.angle_alpha   90.00
_cell.angle_beta   90.00
_cell.angle_gamma   90.00
#
_symmetry.space_group_name_H-M   'P 1'
#
loop_
_entity.id
_entity.type
_entity.pdbx_description
1 polymer ?
#
loop_
_entity_poly.entity_id
_entity_poly.type
_entity_poly.pdbx_seq_one_letter_code
_entity_poly.pdbx_strand_id
1 'polypeptide(L)'
;MIELFVSAFALGFLFNAAPGAIFAESLRRGMVGGFAQAFAVQVGSLIGDLIWAVLGLLGAAAIFTLPLVAQPMAVLGAALLGWMAWQSLRDAIRPMPCLMSSGVQSRKSAFAAGAGLSLSNPMNIPYWAALGGTISTLGAADPDGLAFFVFITGFMASSFLWCFVCAAGIGWTRHYVSPVIWRVLNLTCAGGLLFFALLTLSRLIGV
;
A
#
# COMPACT_ATOMS: atom_id res chain seq x y z
N MET A 1 11.23 23.69 -10.11
CA MET A 1 9.88 23.08 -10.12
C MET A 1 9.81 21.78 -10.94
N ILE A 2 10.30 21.75 -12.20
CA ILE A 2 10.31 20.50 -13.01
C ILE A 2 11.15 19.43 -12.35
N GLU A 3 12.34 19.76 -11.87
CA GLU A 3 13.22 18.82 -11.16
C GLU A 3 12.57 18.24 -9.90
N LEU A 4 11.87 19.10 -9.13
CA LEU A 4 11.14 18.68 -7.95
C LEU A 4 10.00 17.70 -8.31
N PHE A 5 9.25 17.99 -9.38
CA PHE A 5 8.21 17.08 -9.89
C PHE A 5 8.79 15.73 -10.31
N VAL A 6 9.88 15.73 -11.09
CA VAL A 6 10.52 14.51 -11.59
C VAL A 6 11.09 13.69 -10.44
N SER A 7 11.73 14.33 -9.47
CA SER A 7 12.25 13.68 -8.27
C SER A 7 11.13 13.06 -7.43
N ALA A 8 10.05 13.82 -7.22
CA ALA A 8 8.86 13.32 -6.51
C ALA A 8 8.20 12.14 -7.25
N PHE A 9 8.11 12.22 -8.58
CA PHE A 9 7.59 11.15 -9.42
C PHE A 9 8.45 9.89 -9.28
N ALA A 10 9.77 10.01 -9.38
CA ALA A 10 10.69 8.88 -9.23
C ALA A 10 10.61 8.25 -7.84
N LEU A 11 10.57 9.06 -6.78
CA LEU A 11 10.41 8.60 -5.40
C LEU A 11 9.08 7.87 -5.20
N GLY A 12 7.98 8.42 -5.70
CA GLY A 12 6.67 7.79 -5.61
C GLY A 12 6.61 6.47 -6.37
N PHE A 13 7.25 6.40 -7.54
CA PHE A 13 7.32 5.16 -8.31
C PHE A 13 8.10 4.07 -7.55
N LEU A 14 9.27 4.39 -7.00
CA LEU A 14 10.09 3.48 -6.20
C LEU A 14 9.37 3.02 -4.94
N PHE A 15 8.68 3.93 -4.27
CA PHE A 15 7.89 3.62 -3.08
C PHE A 15 6.79 2.61 -3.38
N ASN A 16 6.02 2.83 -4.45
CA ASN A 16 4.93 1.95 -4.81
C ASN A 16 5.39 0.61 -5.42
N ALA A 17 6.55 0.58 -6.08
CA ALA A 17 7.11 -0.64 -6.65
C ALA A 17 7.62 -1.61 -5.59
N ALA A 18 7.88 -1.15 -4.36
CA ALA A 18 8.30 -2.01 -3.27
C ALA A 18 7.19 -3.01 -2.91
N PRO A 19 7.50 -4.33 -2.87
CA PRO A 19 6.51 -5.33 -2.49
C PRO A 19 6.11 -5.15 -1.02
N GLY A 20 4.80 -5.06 -0.78
CA GLY A 20 4.22 -4.85 0.55
C GLY A 20 2.81 -5.39 0.66
N ALA A 21 2.11 -5.04 1.75
CA ALA A 21 0.77 -5.52 2.04
C ALA A 21 -0.25 -5.18 0.96
N ILE A 22 -0.15 -3.97 0.38
CA ILE A 22 -1.04 -3.51 -0.71
C ILE A 22 -0.82 -4.34 -1.96
N PHE A 23 0.45 -4.63 -2.32
CA PHE A 23 0.76 -5.49 -3.46
C PHE A 23 0.23 -6.92 -3.24
N ALA A 24 0.44 -7.50 -2.05
CA ALA A 24 -0.04 -8.84 -1.70
C ALA A 24 -1.57 -8.93 -1.82
N GLU A 25 -2.31 -7.94 -1.33
CA GLU A 25 -3.77 -7.91 -1.43
C GLU A 25 -4.24 -7.66 -2.87
N SER A 26 -3.55 -6.81 -3.62
CA SER A 26 -3.82 -6.59 -5.04
C SER A 26 -3.64 -7.88 -5.84
N LEU A 27 -2.57 -8.62 -5.56
CA LEU A 27 -2.29 -9.92 -6.18
C LEU A 27 -3.39 -10.93 -5.82
N ARG A 28 -3.69 -11.10 -4.52
CA ARG A 28 -4.70 -12.04 -4.03
C ARG A 28 -6.07 -11.79 -4.68
N ARG A 29 -6.55 -10.56 -4.68
CA ARG A 29 -7.86 -10.21 -5.29
C ARG A 29 -7.80 -10.18 -6.81
N GLY A 30 -6.71 -9.72 -7.37
CA GLY A 30 -6.53 -9.63 -8.81
C GLY A 30 -6.43 -11.00 -9.48
N MET A 31 -5.89 -12.01 -8.80
CA MET A 31 -5.86 -13.39 -9.30
C MET A 31 -7.28 -13.94 -9.53
N VAL A 32 -8.24 -13.58 -8.68
CA VAL A 32 -9.65 -14.01 -8.80
C VAL A 32 -10.43 -13.07 -9.72
N GLY A 33 -10.39 -11.77 -9.45
CA GLY A 33 -11.23 -10.76 -10.10
C GLY A 33 -10.55 -9.94 -11.21
N GLY A 34 -9.30 -10.27 -11.55
CA GLY A 34 -8.54 -9.64 -12.63
C GLY A 34 -8.15 -8.19 -12.35
N PHE A 35 -7.86 -7.48 -13.44
CA PHE A 35 -7.46 -6.08 -13.42
C PHE A 35 -8.33 -5.21 -12.50
N ALA A 36 -9.66 -5.32 -12.62
CA ALA A 36 -10.57 -4.43 -11.90
C ALA A 36 -10.49 -4.56 -10.37
N GLN A 37 -10.22 -5.77 -9.86
CA GLN A 37 -10.06 -5.99 -8.41
C GLN A 37 -8.69 -5.51 -7.92
N ALA A 38 -7.62 -5.83 -8.65
CA ALA A 38 -6.29 -5.34 -8.34
C ALA A 38 -6.24 -3.81 -8.39
N PHE A 39 -6.81 -3.21 -9.43
CA PHE A 39 -6.89 -1.76 -9.60
C PHE A 39 -7.67 -1.08 -8.47
N ALA A 40 -8.80 -1.67 -8.05
CA ALA A 40 -9.58 -1.14 -6.93
C ALA A 40 -8.79 -1.11 -5.61
N VAL A 41 -7.98 -2.12 -5.31
CA VAL A 41 -7.08 -2.12 -4.15
C VAL A 41 -6.05 -1.01 -4.26
N GLN A 42 -5.38 -0.92 -5.41
CA GLN A 42 -4.33 0.07 -5.65
C GLN A 42 -4.88 1.51 -5.57
N VAL A 43 -6.02 1.80 -6.19
CA VAL A 43 -6.65 3.13 -6.11
C VAL A 43 -7.13 3.42 -4.69
N GLY A 44 -7.62 2.42 -3.97
CA GLY A 44 -7.98 2.57 -2.56
C GLY A 44 -6.79 3.02 -1.70
N SER A 45 -5.59 2.48 -1.95
CA SER A 45 -4.39 2.85 -1.20
C SER A 45 -3.98 4.30 -1.40
N LEU A 46 -4.26 4.90 -2.56
CA LEU A 46 -3.94 6.31 -2.83
C LEU A 46 -4.61 7.28 -1.86
N ILE A 47 -5.75 6.91 -1.28
CA ILE A 47 -6.42 7.74 -0.26
C ILE A 47 -5.54 7.85 0.98
N GLY A 48 -5.03 6.73 1.46
CA GLY A 48 -4.12 6.74 2.61
C GLY A 48 -2.82 7.47 2.30
N ASP A 49 -2.25 7.23 1.12
CA ASP A 49 -1.01 7.90 0.70
C ASP A 49 -1.19 9.42 0.61
N LEU A 50 -2.32 9.89 0.05
CA LEU A 50 -2.63 11.32 -0.02
C LEU A 50 -2.84 11.94 1.37
N ILE A 51 -3.55 11.26 2.26
CA ILE A 51 -3.78 11.75 3.64
C ILE A 51 -2.44 11.85 4.37
N TRP A 52 -1.59 10.81 4.29
CA TRP A 52 -0.28 10.82 4.93
C TRP A 52 0.67 11.84 4.30
N ALA A 53 0.60 12.06 2.97
CA ALA A 53 1.37 13.09 2.29
C ALA A 53 1.03 14.48 2.83
N VAL A 54 -0.26 14.81 2.89
CA VAL A 54 -0.72 16.10 3.39
C VAL A 54 -0.33 16.29 4.87
N LEU A 55 -0.57 15.27 5.71
CA LEU A 55 -0.20 15.33 7.13
C LEU A 55 1.31 15.47 7.33
N GLY A 56 2.12 14.74 6.55
CA GLY A 56 3.58 14.82 6.60
C GLY A 56 4.10 16.20 6.24
N LEU A 57 3.60 16.77 5.15
CA LEU A 57 4.02 18.08 4.65
C LEU A 57 3.56 19.23 5.55
N LEU A 58 2.42 19.11 6.21
CA LEU A 58 1.95 20.10 7.20
C LEU A 58 2.66 19.98 8.55
N GLY A 59 3.63 19.08 8.70
CA GLY A 59 4.31 18.82 9.97
C GLY A 59 3.44 18.12 11.01
N ALA A 60 2.17 17.83 10.70
CA ALA A 60 1.26 17.14 11.61
C ALA A 60 1.66 15.68 11.84
N ALA A 61 2.50 15.11 10.99
CA ALA A 61 3.04 13.76 11.17
C ALA A 61 3.78 13.59 12.52
N ALA A 62 4.33 14.67 13.09
CA ALA A 62 4.96 14.64 14.39
C ALA A 62 3.99 14.23 15.52
N ILE A 63 2.70 14.57 15.41
CA ILE A 63 1.68 14.18 16.40
C ILE A 63 1.51 12.65 16.43
N PHE A 64 1.64 12.01 15.27
CA PHE A 64 1.51 10.57 15.14
C PHE A 64 2.75 9.78 15.62
N THR A 65 3.84 10.48 15.95
CA THR A 65 5.01 9.86 16.62
C THR A 65 4.80 9.76 18.13
N LEU A 66 3.82 10.47 18.67
CA LEU A 66 3.49 10.39 20.10
C LEU A 66 2.99 8.98 20.46
N PRO A 67 3.51 8.35 21.54
CA PRO A 67 3.14 6.97 21.90
C PRO A 67 1.62 6.77 22.06
N LEU A 68 0.92 7.79 22.56
CA LEU A 68 -0.54 7.77 22.74
C LEU A 68 -1.33 7.56 21.42
N VAL A 69 -0.76 7.96 20.29
CA VAL A 69 -1.39 7.83 18.95
C VAL A 69 -0.74 6.69 18.15
N ALA A 70 0.59 6.61 18.16
CA ALA A 70 1.35 5.63 17.41
C ALA A 70 1.01 4.19 17.83
N GLN A 71 0.91 3.93 19.14
CA GLN A 71 0.66 2.57 19.64
C GLN A 71 -0.71 2.01 19.22
N PRO A 72 -1.85 2.69 19.41
CA PRO A 72 -3.14 2.20 18.93
C PRO A 72 -3.17 2.00 17.41
N MET A 73 -2.58 2.90 16.64
CA MET A 73 -2.50 2.76 15.18
C MET A 73 -1.69 1.53 14.75
N ALA A 74 -0.56 1.28 15.40
CA ALA A 74 0.26 0.12 15.11
C ALA A 74 -0.46 -1.20 15.48
N VAL A 75 -1.20 -1.24 16.59
CA VAL A 75 -2.02 -2.41 16.97
C VAL A 75 -3.13 -2.65 15.94
N LEU A 76 -3.85 -1.61 15.52
CA LEU A 76 -4.89 -1.74 14.49
C LEU A 76 -4.31 -2.19 13.15
N GLY A 77 -3.17 -1.63 12.74
CA GLY A 77 -2.45 -2.04 11.54
C GLY A 77 -2.01 -3.50 11.59
N ALA A 78 -1.42 -3.92 12.70
CA ALA A 78 -1.01 -5.31 12.90
C ALA A 78 -2.21 -6.28 12.89
N ALA A 79 -3.32 -5.89 13.52
CA ALA A 79 -4.56 -6.68 13.52
C ALA A 79 -5.13 -6.83 12.09
N LEU A 80 -5.13 -5.75 11.30
CA LEU A 80 -5.57 -5.78 9.90
C LEU A 80 -4.67 -6.69 9.05
N LEU A 81 -3.35 -6.54 9.19
CA LEU A 81 -2.37 -7.39 8.48
C LEU A 81 -2.52 -8.87 8.87
N GLY A 82 -2.72 -9.17 10.16
CA GLY A 82 -2.97 -10.52 10.66
C GLY A 82 -4.26 -11.12 10.10
N TRP A 83 -5.33 -10.33 10.06
CA TRP A 83 -6.60 -10.73 9.44
C TRP A 83 -6.43 -11.06 7.95
N MET A 84 -5.68 -10.24 7.19
CA MET A 84 -5.43 -10.47 5.78
C MET A 84 -4.50 -11.68 5.55
N ALA A 85 -3.51 -11.89 6.41
CA ALA A 85 -2.69 -13.10 6.41
C ALA A 85 -3.54 -14.35 6.60
N TRP A 86 -4.47 -14.33 7.55
CA TRP A 86 -5.43 -15.40 7.76
C TRP A 86 -6.32 -15.66 6.54
N GLN A 87 -6.84 -14.61 5.89
CA GLN A 87 -7.61 -14.75 4.65
C GLN A 87 -6.78 -15.43 3.55
N SER A 88 -5.53 -14.98 3.35
CA SER A 88 -4.63 -15.57 2.37
C SER A 88 -4.33 -17.04 2.67
N LEU A 89 -4.12 -17.39 3.96
CA LEU A 89 -3.93 -18.78 4.36
C LEU A 89 -5.17 -19.64 4.06
N ARG A 90 -6.36 -19.14 4.36
CA ARG A 90 -7.62 -19.83 4.00
C ARG A 90 -7.76 -20.04 2.50
N ASP A 91 -7.36 -19.05 1.69
CA ASP A 91 -7.42 -19.15 0.23
C ASP A 91 -6.38 -20.13 -0.31
N ALA A 92 -5.22 -20.31 0.36
CA ALA A 92 -4.20 -21.28 0.00
C ALA A 92 -4.65 -22.74 0.19
N ILE A 93 -5.46 -23.01 1.23
CA ILE A 93 -5.96 -24.38 1.52
C ILE A 93 -7.26 -24.72 0.78
N ARG A 94 -7.93 -23.72 0.23
CA ARG A 94 -9.14 -23.92 -0.57
C ARG A 94 -8.80 -24.22 -2.03
N PRO A 95 -9.68 -24.94 -2.75
CA PRO A 95 -9.54 -25.07 -4.18
C PRO A 95 -9.45 -23.70 -4.85
N MET A 96 -8.57 -23.61 -5.86
CA MET A 96 -8.48 -22.39 -6.66
C MET A 96 -9.88 -22.02 -7.21
N PRO A 97 -10.37 -20.80 -7.00
CA PRO A 97 -11.64 -20.37 -7.55
C PRO A 97 -11.63 -20.49 -9.08
N CYS A 98 -12.70 -21.07 -9.63
CA CYS A 98 -12.86 -21.09 -11.07
C CYS A 98 -12.99 -19.64 -11.58
N LEU A 99 -12.14 -19.24 -12.52
CA LEU A 99 -12.08 -17.86 -13.05
C LEU A 99 -13.43 -17.36 -13.60
N MET A 100 -14.37 -18.29 -13.86
CA MET A 100 -15.68 -17.99 -14.43
C MET A 100 -16.86 -18.05 -13.43
N SER A 101 -16.67 -18.54 -12.20
CA SER A 101 -17.78 -18.78 -11.26
C SER A 101 -17.71 -17.98 -9.96
N SER A 102 -16.83 -17.03 -9.87
CA SER A 102 -16.67 -16.28 -8.64
C SER A 102 -17.81 -15.30 -8.44
N GLY A 103 -18.52 -15.47 -7.34
CA GLY A 103 -19.26 -14.36 -6.75
C GLY A 103 -18.30 -13.18 -6.66
N VAL A 104 -18.49 -12.20 -7.53
CA VAL A 104 -17.60 -11.05 -7.71
C VAL A 104 -17.45 -10.37 -6.36
N GLN A 105 -16.29 -10.51 -5.70
CA GLN A 105 -16.01 -9.70 -4.53
C GLN A 105 -16.23 -8.24 -4.93
N SER A 106 -17.01 -7.52 -4.15
CA SER A 106 -17.37 -6.15 -4.48
C SER A 106 -16.10 -5.31 -4.67
N ARG A 107 -16.02 -4.57 -5.78
CA ARG A 107 -14.94 -3.58 -6.00
C ARG A 107 -14.83 -2.59 -4.85
N LYS A 108 -15.97 -2.27 -4.20
CA LYS A 108 -16.00 -1.43 -2.98
C LYS A 108 -15.23 -2.07 -1.84
N SER A 109 -15.32 -3.39 -1.65
CA SER A 109 -14.54 -4.12 -0.64
C SER A 109 -13.05 -4.13 -0.97
N ALA A 110 -12.68 -4.27 -2.25
CA ALA A 110 -11.29 -4.20 -2.68
C ALA A 110 -10.69 -2.81 -2.45
N PHE A 111 -11.41 -1.77 -2.82
CA PHE A 111 -11.04 -0.38 -2.57
C PHE A 111 -10.89 -0.09 -1.07
N ALA A 112 -11.86 -0.50 -0.25
CA ALA A 112 -11.80 -0.32 1.21
C ALA A 112 -10.62 -1.07 1.84
N ALA A 113 -10.26 -2.24 1.32
CA ALA A 113 -9.08 -2.98 1.78
C ALA A 113 -7.79 -2.21 1.48
N GLY A 114 -7.64 -1.66 0.27
CA GLY A 114 -6.50 -0.84 -0.10
C GLY A 114 -6.38 0.43 0.76
N ALA A 115 -7.48 1.15 0.94
CA ALA A 115 -7.53 2.34 1.79
C ALA A 115 -7.19 2.01 3.25
N GLY A 116 -7.79 0.95 3.80
CA GLY A 116 -7.52 0.52 5.16
C GLY A 116 -6.05 0.13 5.38
N LEU A 117 -5.46 -0.62 4.43
CA LEU A 117 -4.04 -1.00 4.50
C LEU A 117 -3.11 0.21 4.45
N SER A 118 -3.36 1.18 3.57
CA SER A 118 -2.52 2.37 3.48
C SER A 118 -2.68 3.27 4.70
N LEU A 119 -3.90 3.49 5.19
CA LEU A 119 -4.16 4.32 6.36
C LEU A 119 -3.59 3.72 7.65
N SER A 120 -3.68 2.39 7.82
CA SER A 120 -3.19 1.70 9.01
C SER A 120 -1.72 1.30 8.94
N ASN A 121 -1.01 1.62 7.85
CA ASN A 121 0.39 1.28 7.71
C ASN A 121 1.27 2.20 8.57
N PRO A 122 1.84 1.70 9.68
CA PRO A 122 2.65 2.53 10.58
C PRO A 122 3.95 3.03 9.93
N MET A 123 4.39 2.39 8.83
CA MET A 123 5.58 2.81 8.10
C MET A 123 5.37 4.08 7.28
N ASN A 124 4.11 4.43 6.98
CA ASN A 124 3.81 5.68 6.28
C ASN A 124 4.14 6.90 7.14
N ILE A 125 4.00 6.81 8.46
CA ILE A 125 4.26 7.93 9.38
C ILE A 125 5.72 8.42 9.27
N PRO A 126 6.75 7.59 9.59
CA PRO A 126 8.15 8.04 9.48
C PRO A 126 8.56 8.35 8.05
N TYR A 127 8.00 7.64 7.06
CA TYR A 127 8.28 7.89 5.66
C TYR A 127 7.85 9.31 5.23
N TRP A 128 6.61 9.68 5.47
CA TRP A 128 6.09 11.01 5.10
C TRP A 128 6.66 12.13 5.96
N ALA A 129 6.98 11.87 7.24
CA ALA A 129 7.68 12.82 8.07
C ALA A 129 9.10 13.12 7.53
N ALA A 130 9.83 12.08 7.09
CA ALA A 130 11.15 12.24 6.48
C ALA A 130 11.06 12.96 5.12
N LEU A 131 10.07 12.64 4.28
CA LEU A 131 9.88 13.30 3.00
C LEU A 131 9.57 14.80 3.16
N GLY A 132 8.79 15.17 4.18
CA GLY A 132 8.53 16.58 4.50
C GLY A 132 9.82 17.36 4.71
N GLY A 133 10.84 16.75 5.35
CA GLY A 133 12.16 17.35 5.55
C GLY A 133 13.07 17.33 4.33
N THR A 134 12.80 16.49 3.32
CA THR A 134 13.69 16.34 2.16
C THR A 134 13.33 17.25 0.98
N ILE A 135 12.17 17.91 0.98
CA ILE A 135 11.75 18.79 -0.11
C ILE A 135 12.72 19.93 -0.33
N SER A 136 13.30 20.50 0.77
CA SER A 136 14.32 21.53 0.70
C SER A 136 15.60 21.04 0.01
N THR A 137 15.94 19.77 0.12
CA THR A 137 17.13 19.19 -0.52
C THR A 137 16.86 18.79 -1.99
N LEU A 138 15.61 18.69 -2.39
CA LEU A 138 15.18 18.28 -3.74
C LEU A 138 14.93 19.45 -4.69
N GLY A 139 15.36 20.67 -4.34
CA GLY A 139 15.32 21.82 -5.23
C GLY A 139 14.43 22.99 -4.79
N ALA A 140 13.93 22.95 -3.56
CA ALA A 140 13.24 24.09 -2.95
C ALA A 140 13.96 24.48 -1.64
N ALA A 141 14.89 25.42 -1.72
CA ALA A 141 15.66 25.88 -0.56
C ALA A 141 14.77 26.40 0.58
N ASP A 142 13.69 27.10 0.21
CA ASP A 142 12.60 27.50 1.11
C ASP A 142 11.27 26.96 0.54
N PRO A 143 10.83 25.76 0.94
CA PRO A 143 9.65 25.16 0.38
C PRO A 143 8.39 25.96 0.74
N ASP A 144 7.77 26.53 -0.27
CA ASP A 144 6.48 27.21 -0.20
C ASP A 144 5.32 26.28 -0.53
N GLY A 145 4.08 26.77 -0.44
CA GLY A 145 2.89 26.00 -0.76
C GLY A 145 2.89 25.44 -2.19
N LEU A 146 3.55 26.12 -3.14
CA LEU A 146 3.67 25.68 -4.52
C LEU A 146 4.64 24.48 -4.64
N ALA A 147 5.77 24.51 -3.92
CA ALA A 147 6.71 23.39 -3.87
C ALA A 147 6.06 22.13 -3.29
N PHE A 148 5.29 22.26 -2.22
CA PHE A 148 4.50 21.14 -1.67
C PHE A 148 3.49 20.61 -2.65
N PHE A 149 2.74 21.46 -3.33
CA PHE A 149 1.77 21.05 -4.33
C PHE A 149 2.42 20.32 -5.51
N VAL A 150 3.54 20.83 -6.03
CA VAL A 150 4.30 20.19 -7.11
C VAL A 150 4.82 18.82 -6.69
N PHE A 151 5.34 18.71 -5.46
CA PHE A 151 5.83 17.44 -4.91
C PHE A 151 4.71 16.40 -4.79
N ILE A 152 3.58 16.76 -4.13
CA ILE A 152 2.42 15.85 -4.00
C ILE A 152 1.92 15.43 -5.38
N THR A 153 1.81 16.36 -6.32
CA THR A 153 1.31 16.07 -7.66
C THR A 153 2.23 15.08 -8.40
N GLY A 154 3.55 15.28 -8.33
CA GLY A 154 4.51 14.36 -8.93
C GLY A 154 4.45 12.96 -8.32
N PHE A 155 4.43 12.88 -6.99
CA PHE A 155 4.31 11.62 -6.27
C PHE A 155 2.99 10.90 -6.58
N MET A 156 1.85 11.59 -6.50
CA MET A 156 0.54 11.00 -6.76
C MET A 156 0.36 10.60 -8.23
N ALA A 157 0.95 11.33 -9.17
CA ALA A 157 0.93 10.97 -10.59
C ALA A 157 1.64 9.62 -10.84
N SER A 158 2.81 9.43 -10.22
CA SER A 158 3.53 8.14 -10.30
C SER A 158 2.79 7.01 -9.59
N SER A 159 2.19 7.27 -8.43
CA SER A 159 1.39 6.31 -7.69
C SER A 159 0.16 5.87 -8.49
N PHE A 160 -0.50 6.80 -9.16
CA PHE A 160 -1.62 6.49 -10.04
C PHE A 160 -1.18 5.68 -11.27
N LEU A 161 -0.06 6.03 -11.89
CA LEU A 161 0.52 5.23 -12.98
C LEU A 161 0.83 3.81 -12.50
N TRP A 162 1.41 3.67 -11.30
CA TRP A 162 1.69 2.36 -10.71
C TRP A 162 0.43 1.51 -10.53
N CYS A 163 -0.70 2.11 -10.17
CA CYS A 163 -1.98 1.38 -10.05
C CYS A 163 -2.32 0.64 -11.36
N PHE A 164 -2.12 1.29 -12.51
CA PHE A 164 -2.34 0.65 -13.81
C PHE A 164 -1.31 -0.42 -14.12
N VAL A 165 -0.03 -0.14 -13.91
CA VAL A 165 1.07 -1.09 -14.18
C VAL A 165 0.89 -2.36 -13.36
N CYS A 166 0.66 -2.21 -12.05
CA CYS A 166 0.46 -3.32 -11.14
C CYS A 166 -0.81 -4.13 -11.50
N ALA A 167 -1.94 -3.44 -11.70
CA ALA A 167 -3.20 -4.11 -12.01
C ALA A 167 -3.18 -4.79 -13.39
N ALA A 168 -2.54 -4.18 -14.40
CA ALA A 168 -2.38 -4.78 -15.72
C ALA A 168 -1.48 -6.01 -15.67
N GLY A 169 -0.35 -5.94 -14.97
CA GLY A 169 0.55 -7.07 -14.76
C GLY A 169 -0.16 -8.25 -14.11
N ILE A 170 -0.91 -8.00 -13.02
CA ILE A 170 -1.68 -9.03 -12.33
C ILE A 170 -2.80 -9.57 -13.23
N GLY A 171 -3.55 -8.69 -13.89
CA GLY A 171 -4.65 -9.06 -14.78
C GLY A 171 -4.20 -9.93 -15.96
N TRP A 172 -3.01 -9.67 -16.50
CA TRP A 172 -2.43 -10.43 -17.59
C TRP A 172 -1.88 -11.78 -17.11
N THR A 173 -1.12 -11.80 -16.03
CA THR A 173 -0.46 -13.02 -15.52
C THR A 173 -1.42 -14.02 -14.92
N ARG A 174 -2.60 -13.61 -14.43
CA ARG A 174 -3.58 -14.51 -13.79
C ARG A 174 -4.01 -15.70 -14.63
N HIS A 175 -4.01 -15.57 -15.96
CA HIS A 175 -4.42 -16.63 -16.89
C HIS A 175 -3.41 -17.79 -16.97
N TYR A 176 -2.18 -17.57 -16.50
CA TYR A 176 -1.11 -18.57 -16.48
C TYR A 176 -0.99 -19.27 -15.12
N VAL A 177 -1.85 -18.91 -14.15
CA VAL A 177 -1.74 -19.43 -12.79
C VAL A 177 -2.40 -20.79 -12.68
N SER A 178 -1.58 -21.79 -12.36
CA SER A 178 -2.03 -23.14 -12.00
C SER A 178 -2.49 -23.20 -10.52
N PRO A 179 -3.23 -24.27 -10.11
CA PRO A 179 -3.58 -24.46 -8.69
C PRO A 179 -2.39 -24.47 -7.74
N VAL A 180 -1.25 -24.96 -8.19
CA VAL A 180 0.00 -24.95 -7.40
C VAL A 180 0.51 -23.53 -7.23
N ILE A 181 0.59 -22.76 -8.33
CA ILE A 181 0.99 -21.35 -8.29
C ILE A 181 0.04 -20.55 -7.40
N TRP A 182 -1.28 -20.78 -7.50
CA TRP A 182 -2.28 -20.14 -6.63
C TRP A 182 -1.99 -20.39 -5.15
N ARG A 183 -1.72 -21.66 -4.79
CA ARG A 183 -1.40 -22.04 -3.41
C ARG A 183 -0.12 -21.37 -2.94
N VAL A 184 0.95 -21.43 -3.74
CA VAL A 184 2.25 -20.81 -3.41
C VAL A 184 2.09 -19.29 -3.23
N LEU A 185 1.41 -18.61 -4.14
CA LEU A 185 1.15 -17.17 -4.05
C LEU A 185 0.43 -16.80 -2.74
N ASN A 186 -0.64 -17.52 -2.42
CA ASN A 186 -1.39 -17.23 -1.18
C ASN A 186 -0.58 -17.53 0.08
N LEU A 187 0.24 -18.59 0.09
CA LEU A 187 1.14 -18.88 1.21
C LEU A 187 2.23 -17.80 1.35
N THR A 188 2.80 -17.34 0.24
CA THR A 188 3.78 -16.24 0.24
C THR A 188 3.15 -14.93 0.73
N CYS A 189 1.94 -14.61 0.25
CA CYS A 189 1.20 -13.45 0.74
C CYS A 189 0.89 -13.56 2.24
N ALA A 190 0.42 -14.72 2.70
CA ALA A 190 0.13 -14.95 4.12
C ALA A 190 1.38 -14.78 4.98
N GLY A 191 2.52 -15.37 4.55
CA GLY A 191 3.80 -15.25 5.24
C GLY A 191 4.30 -13.81 5.29
N GLY A 192 4.25 -13.09 4.17
CA GLY A 192 4.65 -11.68 4.10
C GLY A 192 3.78 -10.77 4.97
N LEU A 193 2.45 -10.93 4.90
CA LEU A 193 1.52 -10.15 5.73
C LEU A 193 1.71 -10.44 7.23
N LEU A 194 1.91 -11.70 7.59
CA LEU A 194 2.18 -12.09 8.97
C LEU A 194 3.53 -11.54 9.45
N PHE A 195 4.56 -11.59 8.61
CA PHE A 195 5.86 -10.99 8.91
C PHE A 195 5.73 -9.50 9.21
N PHE A 196 5.02 -8.74 8.39
CA PHE A 196 4.80 -7.31 8.64
C PHE A 196 3.94 -7.06 9.88
N ALA A 197 2.95 -7.91 10.16
CA ALA A 197 2.16 -7.81 11.40
C ALA A 197 3.06 -7.99 12.65
N LEU A 198 3.89 -9.05 12.65
CA LEU A 198 4.81 -9.33 13.75
C LEU A 198 5.90 -8.26 13.89
N LEU A 199 6.45 -7.79 12.78
CA LEU A 199 7.42 -6.67 12.76
C LEU A 199 6.82 -5.39 13.37
N THR A 200 5.54 -5.12 13.07
CA THR A 200 4.84 -3.97 13.65
C THR A 200 4.67 -4.13 15.17
N LEU A 201 4.30 -5.33 15.63
CA LEU A 201 4.13 -5.62 17.05
C LEU A 201 5.46 -5.63 17.81
N SER A 202 6.54 -6.20 17.24
CA SER A 202 7.85 -6.23 17.89
C SER A 202 8.39 -4.83 18.18
N ARG A 203 8.18 -3.89 17.28
CA ARG A 203 8.54 -2.47 17.48
C ARG A 203 7.76 -1.80 18.61
N LEU A 204 6.53 -2.26 18.90
CA LEU A 204 5.73 -1.75 20.01
C LEU A 204 6.24 -2.20 21.37
N ILE A 205 6.79 -3.41 21.46
CA ILE A 205 7.28 -4.01 22.72
C ILE A 205 8.79 -3.78 22.92
N GLY A 206 9.43 -3.01 22.03
CA GLY A 206 10.85 -2.64 22.17
C GLY A 206 11.85 -3.76 21.90
N VAL A 207 11.44 -4.79 21.14
CA VAL A 207 12.30 -5.90 20.69
C VAL A 207 12.64 -5.74 19.22
#